data_ae6c3700e5c7be39e8206cc6e5b780e8
#
_entry.id   ae6c3700e5c7be39e8206cc6e5b780e8
#
_cell.length_a   1.000
_cell.length_b   1.000
_cell.length_c   1.000
_cell.angle_alpha   90.00
_cell.angle_beta   90.00
_cell.angle_gamma   90.00
#
_symmetry.space_group_name_H-M   'P 1'
#
loop_
_entity.id
_entity.type
_entity.pdbx_description
1 polymer ?
#
loop_
_entity_poly.entity_id
_entity_poly.type
_entity_poly.pdbx_seq_one_letter_code
_entity_poly.pdbx_strand_id
1 'polypeptide(L)'
;MPTVLSPPEARVILHNISWSLYEQLLAAHAEKSSPRFAYDRGELEITVPSYEHEELNRLINDFIVVIAMGWNIEYCNAGSTTFKREDLERGFEPDSCFYVQRAAQIAGKKRLDLTADPPPDLVLEIDITHPSLDKLSIFAAVGVPEVWRYDGERVRMLALAGDSYVEREQSLAFPALRSAHLDELLAASQQMPRTAWLRHVRAWAQASTPKASDVQ
;
A
#
# COMPACT_ATOMS: atom_id res chain seq x y z
N MET A 1 5.15 13.69 33.00
CA MET A 1 4.99 12.25 32.75
C MET A 1 6.10 11.80 31.81
N PRO A 2 6.75 10.65 32.01
CA PRO A 2 7.73 10.18 31.05
C PRO A 2 7.00 9.93 29.72
N THR A 3 7.49 10.54 28.63
CA THR A 3 7.02 10.26 27.29
C THR A 3 7.41 8.81 26.99
N VAL A 4 6.44 7.91 26.94
CA VAL A 4 6.67 6.56 26.43
C VAL A 4 6.91 6.71 24.94
N LEU A 5 8.17 6.71 24.53
CA LEU A 5 8.52 6.65 23.10
C LEU A 5 8.01 5.31 22.57
N SER A 6 7.21 5.36 21.53
CA SER A 6 6.84 4.13 20.82
C SER A 6 8.13 3.45 20.33
N PRO A 7 8.21 2.11 20.41
CA PRO A 7 9.38 1.42 19.88
C PRO A 7 9.56 1.76 18.40
N PRO A 8 10.80 1.94 17.94
CA PRO A 8 11.06 2.15 16.52
C PRO A 8 10.57 0.93 15.71
N GLU A 9 10.37 1.11 14.42
CA GLU A 9 10.13 -0.01 13.53
C GLU A 9 11.25 -1.05 13.69
N ALA A 10 10.86 -2.31 13.86
CA ALA A 10 11.80 -3.41 13.93
C ALA A 10 11.70 -4.24 12.65
N ARG A 11 12.86 -4.52 12.05
CA ARG A 11 12.97 -5.25 10.79
C ARG A 11 14.11 -6.27 10.86
N VAL A 12 13.84 -7.49 10.41
CA VAL A 12 14.83 -8.59 10.36
C VAL A 12 14.73 -9.25 9.00
N ILE A 13 15.89 -9.52 8.37
CA ILE A 13 15.98 -10.38 7.20
C ILE A 13 16.60 -11.71 7.59
N LEU A 14 15.95 -12.79 7.17
CA LEU A 14 16.45 -14.15 7.25
C LEU A 14 16.74 -14.66 5.85
N HIS A 15 17.87 -15.35 5.68
CA HIS A 15 18.30 -15.91 4.41
C HIS A 15 18.14 -17.43 4.40
N ASN A 16 18.09 -18.03 3.22
CA ASN A 16 17.93 -19.47 3.02
C ASN A 16 16.69 -20.08 3.68
N ILE A 17 15.62 -19.31 3.74
CA ILE A 17 14.30 -19.75 4.24
C ILE A 17 13.59 -20.50 3.13
N SER A 18 13.17 -21.75 3.36
CA SER A 18 12.36 -22.48 2.40
C SER A 18 10.93 -21.92 2.32
N TRP A 19 10.28 -22.08 1.15
CA TRP A 19 8.87 -21.75 0.98
C TRP A 19 7.98 -22.42 2.06
N SER A 20 8.22 -23.69 2.37
CA SER A 20 7.48 -24.41 3.40
C SER A 20 7.61 -23.78 4.79
N LEU A 21 8.80 -23.27 5.16
CA LEU A 21 8.99 -22.57 6.43
C LEU A 21 8.26 -21.22 6.44
N TYR A 22 8.31 -20.48 5.32
CA TYR A 22 7.53 -19.24 5.17
C TYR A 22 6.03 -19.49 5.35
N GLU A 23 5.46 -20.54 4.73
CA GLU A 23 4.05 -20.89 4.90
C GLU A 23 3.70 -21.27 6.35
N GLN A 24 4.58 -21.99 7.04
CA GLN A 24 4.39 -22.32 8.45
C GLN A 24 4.36 -21.05 9.33
N LEU A 25 5.22 -20.08 9.06
CA LEU A 25 5.22 -18.79 9.77
C LEU A 25 3.93 -18.02 9.51
N LEU A 26 3.46 -17.93 8.26
CA LEU A 26 2.18 -17.32 7.93
C LEU A 26 1.03 -18.00 8.66
N ALA A 27 0.98 -19.33 8.66
CA ALA A 27 -0.06 -20.10 9.33
C ALA A 27 -0.06 -19.87 10.86
N ALA A 28 1.12 -19.75 11.47
CA ALA A 28 1.26 -19.45 12.90
C ALA A 28 0.80 -18.03 13.27
N HIS A 29 0.71 -17.12 12.29
CA HIS A 29 0.34 -15.70 12.47
C HIS A 29 -0.98 -15.31 11.79
N ALA A 30 -1.72 -16.26 11.23
CA ALA A 30 -2.89 -16.03 10.38
C ALA A 30 -3.99 -15.11 10.96
N GLU A 31 -4.05 -14.95 12.28
CA GLU A 31 -5.03 -14.12 12.99
C GLU A 31 -4.41 -12.81 13.54
N LYS A 32 -3.17 -12.51 13.20
CA LYS A 32 -2.44 -11.34 13.73
C LYS A 32 -2.07 -10.38 12.61
N SER A 33 -2.20 -9.09 12.86
CA SER A 33 -1.83 -8.02 11.93
C SER A 33 -0.33 -7.63 11.99
N SER A 34 0.42 -8.22 12.92
CA SER A 34 1.86 -7.97 13.11
C SER A 34 2.50 -9.20 13.75
N PRO A 35 3.75 -9.55 13.37
CA PRO A 35 4.56 -8.91 12.33
C PRO A 35 4.01 -9.12 10.91
N ARG A 36 4.50 -8.34 9.95
CA ARG A 36 4.26 -8.50 8.50
C ARG A 36 5.42 -9.24 7.87
N PHE A 37 5.12 -9.98 6.80
CA PHE A 37 6.09 -10.82 6.10
C PHE A 37 6.20 -10.44 4.64
N ALA A 38 7.45 -10.42 4.13
CA ALA A 38 7.72 -10.38 2.70
C ALA A 38 8.76 -11.46 2.37
N TYR A 39 8.52 -12.24 1.31
CA TYR A 39 9.35 -13.36 0.93
C TYR A 39 9.70 -13.28 -0.56
N ASP A 40 10.99 -13.38 -0.87
CA ASP A 40 11.52 -13.50 -2.23
C ASP A 40 12.58 -14.59 -2.31
N ARG A 41 12.21 -15.77 -2.81
CA ARG A 41 13.12 -16.84 -3.20
C ARG A 41 14.20 -17.17 -2.16
N GLY A 42 13.79 -17.41 -0.93
CA GLY A 42 14.67 -17.77 0.18
C GLY A 42 15.07 -16.59 1.10
N GLU A 43 14.74 -15.37 0.74
CA GLU A 43 14.88 -14.22 1.63
C GLU A 43 13.54 -13.89 2.28
N LEU A 44 13.51 -13.83 3.60
CA LEU A 44 12.31 -13.50 4.38
C LEU A 44 12.56 -12.25 5.21
N GLU A 45 11.83 -11.19 4.91
CA GLU A 45 11.74 -10.01 5.76
C GLU A 45 10.58 -10.15 6.73
N ILE A 46 10.83 -9.84 8.00
CA ILE A 46 9.84 -9.76 9.07
C ILE A 46 9.86 -8.34 9.60
N THR A 47 8.72 -7.63 9.51
CA THR A 47 8.61 -6.23 9.91
C THR A 47 7.57 -6.07 11.02
N VAL A 48 7.93 -5.33 12.07
CA VAL A 48 7.01 -4.86 13.11
C VAL A 48 6.87 -3.35 12.96
N PRO A 49 5.76 -2.84 12.41
CA PRO A 49 5.57 -1.42 12.18
C PRO A 49 5.59 -0.61 13.48
N SER A 50 6.13 0.60 13.44
CA SER A 50 6.03 1.56 14.54
C SER A 50 4.65 2.23 14.58
N TYR A 51 4.35 2.94 15.68
CA TYR A 51 3.13 3.77 15.75
C TYR A 51 3.10 4.84 14.64
N GLU A 52 4.23 5.50 14.40
CA GLU A 52 4.35 6.52 13.36
C GLU A 52 4.06 5.96 11.95
N HIS A 53 4.64 4.79 11.65
CA HIS A 53 4.37 4.06 10.42
C HIS A 53 2.87 3.78 10.24
N GLU A 54 2.21 3.23 11.27
CA GLU A 54 0.78 2.93 11.25
C GLU A 54 -0.08 4.20 11.14
N GLU A 55 0.32 5.30 11.78
CA GLU A 55 -0.40 6.58 11.67
C GLU A 55 -0.34 7.14 10.24
N LEU A 56 0.82 7.12 9.61
CA LEU A 56 1.02 7.54 8.23
C LEU A 56 0.24 6.66 7.25
N ASN A 57 0.30 5.34 7.44
CA ASN A 57 -0.51 4.41 6.65
C ASN A 57 -2.00 4.77 6.73
N ARG A 58 -2.53 4.97 7.93
CA ARG A 58 -3.95 5.36 8.13
C ARG A 58 -4.27 6.72 7.56
N LEU A 59 -3.34 7.69 7.63
CA LEU A 59 -3.51 9.02 7.04
C LEU A 59 -3.72 8.93 5.53
N ILE A 60 -2.87 8.17 4.82
CA ILE A 60 -2.97 8.01 3.37
C ILE A 60 -4.19 7.16 2.99
N ASN A 61 -4.55 6.15 3.80
CA ASN A 61 -5.79 5.41 3.60
C ASN A 61 -7.02 6.32 3.68
N ASP A 62 -7.12 7.19 4.69
CA ASP A 62 -8.22 8.15 4.84
C ASP A 62 -8.27 9.12 3.65
N PHE A 63 -7.11 9.56 3.15
CA PHE A 63 -7.02 10.37 1.94
C PHE A 63 -7.65 9.65 0.75
N ILE A 64 -7.25 8.39 0.49
CA ILE A 64 -7.78 7.59 -0.61
C ILE A 64 -9.29 7.43 -0.50
N VAL A 65 -9.82 7.14 0.70
CA VAL A 65 -11.27 7.05 0.94
C VAL A 65 -11.97 8.34 0.56
N VAL A 66 -11.44 9.48 1.00
CA VAL A 66 -12.08 10.79 0.78
C VAL A 66 -12.09 11.18 -0.71
N ILE A 67 -10.98 10.94 -1.43
CA ILE A 67 -10.94 11.24 -2.87
C ILE A 67 -11.83 10.29 -3.67
N ALA A 68 -11.83 9.00 -3.36
CA ALA A 68 -12.71 8.02 -4.02
C ALA A 68 -14.19 8.40 -3.85
N MET A 69 -14.61 8.78 -2.64
CA MET A 69 -15.94 9.30 -2.38
C MET A 69 -16.21 10.61 -3.15
N GLY A 70 -15.25 11.54 -3.15
CA GLY A 70 -15.40 12.84 -3.83
C GLY A 70 -15.50 12.72 -5.35
N TRP A 71 -14.87 11.73 -5.94
CA TRP A 71 -14.85 11.46 -7.38
C TRP A 71 -15.83 10.36 -7.82
N ASN A 72 -16.60 9.80 -6.88
CA ASN A 72 -17.53 8.69 -7.12
C ASN A 72 -16.83 7.48 -7.77
N ILE A 73 -15.67 7.12 -7.26
CA ILE A 73 -14.88 5.96 -7.71
C ILE A 73 -15.14 4.81 -6.76
N GLU A 74 -15.60 3.67 -7.30
CA GLU A 74 -15.73 2.43 -6.54
C GLU A 74 -14.35 1.83 -6.26
N TYR A 75 -14.16 1.33 -5.05
CA TYR A 75 -12.90 0.69 -4.65
C TYR A 75 -13.14 -0.36 -3.58
N CYS A 76 -12.18 -1.26 -3.45
CA CYS A 76 -12.08 -2.16 -2.31
C CYS A 76 -10.72 -1.97 -1.65
N ASN A 77 -10.71 -1.65 -0.37
CA ASN A 77 -9.49 -1.66 0.45
C ASN A 77 -9.31 -3.07 1.00
N ALA A 78 -8.29 -3.78 0.53
CA ALA A 78 -7.96 -5.14 1.00
C ALA A 78 -6.92 -5.11 2.16
N GLY A 79 -6.54 -3.93 2.64
CA GLY A 79 -5.63 -3.75 3.78
C GLY A 79 -4.28 -4.39 3.55
N SER A 80 -3.79 -5.06 4.60
CA SER A 80 -2.53 -5.81 4.60
C SER A 80 -2.76 -7.30 4.32
N THR A 81 -3.65 -7.62 3.37
CA THR A 81 -3.90 -9.01 2.97
C THR A 81 -2.61 -9.71 2.56
N THR A 82 -2.41 -10.93 3.04
CA THR A 82 -1.30 -11.77 2.60
C THR A 82 -1.54 -12.22 1.16
N PHE A 83 -0.62 -11.85 0.27
CA PHE A 83 -0.55 -12.33 -1.10
C PHE A 83 0.63 -13.26 -1.28
N LYS A 84 0.44 -14.37 -1.99
CA LYS A 84 1.51 -15.31 -2.26
C LYS A 84 1.33 -16.03 -3.59
N ARG A 85 2.47 -16.37 -4.21
CA ARG A 85 2.61 -17.15 -5.44
C ARG A 85 3.72 -18.18 -5.25
N GLU A 86 3.34 -19.42 -4.98
CA GLU A 86 4.29 -20.52 -4.76
C GLU A 86 5.15 -20.79 -6.01
N ASP A 87 4.54 -20.74 -7.18
CA ASP A 87 5.22 -20.93 -8.46
C ASP A 87 6.29 -19.87 -8.78
N LEU A 88 6.19 -18.70 -8.13
CA LEU A 88 7.19 -17.63 -8.20
C LEU A 88 8.12 -17.61 -6.99
N GLU A 89 7.84 -18.41 -5.97
CA GLU A 89 8.46 -18.36 -4.64
C GLU A 89 8.46 -16.93 -4.09
N ARG A 90 7.30 -16.26 -4.17
CA ARG A 90 7.11 -14.87 -3.70
C ARG A 90 5.83 -14.71 -2.92
N GLY A 91 5.94 -13.91 -1.85
CA GLY A 91 4.79 -13.51 -1.05
C GLY A 91 5.03 -12.20 -0.31
N PHE A 92 3.95 -11.49 0.03
CA PHE A 92 4.04 -10.21 0.71
C PHE A 92 2.76 -9.87 1.46
N GLU A 93 2.91 -9.03 2.46
CA GLU A 93 1.86 -8.34 3.18
C GLU A 93 2.15 -6.84 3.05
N PRO A 94 1.40 -6.10 2.21
CA PRO A 94 1.62 -4.66 2.03
C PRO A 94 1.15 -3.88 3.26
N ASP A 95 1.55 -2.63 3.39
CA ASP A 95 0.98 -1.76 4.42
C ASP A 95 -0.50 -1.52 4.17
N SER A 96 -0.88 -1.28 2.91
CA SER A 96 -2.26 -1.31 2.44
C SER A 96 -2.31 -1.60 0.94
N CYS A 97 -3.42 -2.12 0.46
CA CYS A 97 -3.64 -2.28 -0.97
C CYS A 97 -5.09 -2.05 -1.37
N PHE A 98 -5.28 -1.64 -2.62
CA PHE A 98 -6.57 -1.23 -3.14
C PHE A 98 -6.84 -1.85 -4.51
N TYR A 99 -8.07 -2.28 -4.69
CA TYR A 99 -8.66 -2.58 -5.98
C TYR A 99 -9.55 -1.39 -6.37
N VAL A 100 -9.32 -0.82 -7.52
CA VAL A 100 -10.04 0.32 -8.07
C VAL A 100 -10.65 -0.08 -9.43
N GLN A 101 -9.81 -0.26 -10.45
CA GLN A 101 -10.26 -0.72 -11.78
C GLN A 101 -10.80 -2.16 -11.73
N ARG A 102 -10.28 -2.97 -10.83
CA ARG A 102 -10.64 -4.39 -10.66
C ARG A 102 -11.56 -4.66 -9.46
N ALA A 103 -12.09 -3.59 -8.81
CA ALA A 103 -12.94 -3.72 -7.63
C ALA A 103 -14.13 -4.68 -7.86
N ALA A 104 -14.78 -4.61 -9.01
CA ALA A 104 -15.90 -5.49 -9.34
C ALA A 104 -15.50 -6.98 -9.48
N GLN A 105 -14.25 -7.27 -9.85
CA GLN A 105 -13.77 -8.65 -10.03
C GLN A 105 -13.58 -9.38 -8.70
N ILE A 106 -13.35 -8.63 -7.61
CA ILE A 106 -13.13 -9.20 -6.28
C ILE A 106 -14.32 -8.99 -5.33
N ALA A 107 -15.36 -8.29 -5.78
CA ALA A 107 -16.54 -8.00 -4.97
C ALA A 107 -17.17 -9.28 -4.39
N GLY A 108 -17.41 -9.28 -3.07
CA GLY A 108 -18.00 -10.41 -2.36
C GLY A 108 -17.08 -11.59 -2.09
N LYS A 109 -15.81 -11.57 -2.54
CA LYS A 109 -14.85 -12.62 -2.21
C LYS A 109 -14.44 -12.52 -0.74
N LYS A 110 -14.33 -13.66 -0.09
CA LYS A 110 -13.88 -13.78 1.31
C LYS A 110 -12.36 -14.02 1.42
N ARG A 111 -11.73 -14.45 0.34
CA ARG A 111 -10.30 -14.72 0.22
C ARG A 111 -9.87 -14.35 -1.19
N LEU A 112 -8.64 -13.92 -1.31
CA LEU A 112 -7.99 -13.58 -2.59
C LEU A 112 -6.87 -14.58 -2.83
N ASP A 113 -6.76 -15.05 -4.07
CA ASP A 113 -5.76 -16.01 -4.51
C ASP A 113 -5.16 -15.53 -5.83
N LEU A 114 -3.92 -15.07 -5.82
CA LEU A 114 -3.24 -14.54 -7.00
C LEU A 114 -3.01 -15.56 -8.13
N THR A 115 -3.36 -16.84 -7.93
CA THR A 115 -3.39 -17.83 -9.02
C THR A 115 -4.65 -17.74 -9.86
N ALA A 116 -5.73 -17.16 -9.31
CA ALA A 116 -7.04 -17.04 -9.94
C ALA A 116 -7.57 -15.60 -9.96
N ASP A 117 -7.13 -14.78 -9.01
CA ASP A 117 -7.58 -13.40 -8.84
C ASP A 117 -6.52 -12.42 -9.36
N PRO A 118 -6.92 -11.25 -9.84
CA PRO A 118 -5.96 -10.23 -10.22
C PRO A 118 -5.18 -9.71 -8.99
N PRO A 119 -3.95 -9.21 -9.16
CA PRO A 119 -3.28 -8.44 -8.12
C PRO A 119 -4.04 -7.13 -7.83
N PRO A 120 -3.81 -6.49 -6.67
CA PRO A 120 -4.36 -5.17 -6.40
C PRO A 120 -3.92 -4.15 -7.44
N ASP A 121 -4.76 -3.14 -7.70
CA ASP A 121 -4.43 -2.07 -8.64
C ASP A 121 -3.40 -1.11 -8.07
N LEU A 122 -3.41 -0.94 -6.75
CA LEU A 122 -2.52 -0.06 -6.01
C LEU A 122 -2.04 -0.75 -4.73
N VAL A 123 -0.73 -0.74 -4.51
CA VAL A 123 -0.09 -1.05 -3.23
C VAL A 123 0.44 0.23 -2.62
N LEU A 124 0.21 0.43 -1.31
CA LEU A 124 0.79 1.50 -0.51
C LEU A 124 1.87 0.91 0.41
N GLU A 125 3.06 1.50 0.40
CA GLU A 125 4.18 1.18 1.29
C GLU A 125 4.65 2.45 1.99
N ILE A 126 4.76 2.38 3.31
CA ILE A 126 5.33 3.42 4.18
C ILE A 126 6.77 3.02 4.48
N ASP A 127 7.72 3.74 3.96
CA ASP A 127 9.14 3.40 4.01
C ASP A 127 9.95 4.56 4.62
N ILE A 128 9.66 4.85 5.87
CA ILE A 128 10.35 5.89 6.66
C ILE A 128 11.68 5.41 7.24
N THR A 129 11.95 4.12 7.14
CA THR A 129 13.24 3.50 7.47
C THR A 129 13.84 2.89 6.20
N HIS A 130 15.15 2.60 6.21
CA HIS A 130 15.81 2.07 5.01
C HIS A 130 15.27 0.67 4.68
N PRO A 131 14.74 0.44 3.46
CA PRO A 131 14.29 -0.87 3.04
C PRO A 131 15.47 -1.83 2.99
N SER A 132 15.22 -3.06 3.36
CA SER A 132 16.22 -4.11 3.34
C SER A 132 15.95 -5.16 2.26
N LEU A 133 14.68 -5.53 2.04
CA LEU A 133 14.26 -6.38 0.93
C LEU A 133 13.68 -5.51 -0.20
N ASP A 134 14.05 -5.80 -1.44
CA ASP A 134 13.46 -5.12 -2.61
C ASP A 134 12.04 -5.65 -2.90
N LYS A 135 11.06 -5.12 -2.14
CA LYS A 135 9.65 -5.47 -2.34
C LYS A 135 9.12 -5.12 -3.73
N LEU A 136 9.72 -4.13 -4.42
CA LEU A 136 9.30 -3.76 -5.77
C LEU A 136 9.48 -4.92 -6.74
N SER A 137 10.52 -5.73 -6.59
CA SER A 137 10.73 -6.94 -7.39
C SER A 137 9.62 -7.98 -7.18
N ILE A 138 9.11 -8.08 -5.94
CA ILE A 138 7.98 -8.97 -5.60
C ILE A 138 6.70 -8.47 -6.25
N PHE A 139 6.39 -7.17 -6.10
CA PHE A 139 5.19 -6.57 -6.67
C PHE A 139 5.18 -6.63 -8.20
N ALA A 140 6.33 -6.38 -8.84
CA ALA A 140 6.48 -6.49 -10.30
C ALA A 140 6.21 -7.91 -10.79
N ALA A 141 6.77 -8.92 -10.13
CA ALA A 141 6.59 -10.31 -10.51
C ALA A 141 5.15 -10.82 -10.40
N VAL A 142 4.36 -10.28 -9.48
CA VAL A 142 2.92 -10.61 -9.37
C VAL A 142 2.04 -9.68 -10.20
N GLY A 143 2.61 -8.65 -10.84
CA GLY A 143 1.93 -7.77 -11.78
C GLY A 143 1.09 -6.66 -11.13
N VAL A 144 1.51 -6.15 -9.96
CA VAL A 144 0.88 -4.96 -9.35
C VAL A 144 1.11 -3.75 -10.25
N PRO A 145 0.05 -3.08 -10.78
CA PRO A 145 0.23 -1.99 -11.73
C PRO A 145 0.86 -0.73 -11.15
N GLU A 146 0.54 -0.42 -9.89
CA GLU A 146 0.97 0.82 -9.25
C GLU A 146 1.38 0.59 -7.79
N VAL A 147 2.47 1.24 -7.37
CA VAL A 147 2.92 1.31 -5.98
C VAL A 147 3.06 2.76 -5.57
N TRP A 148 2.43 3.15 -4.47
CA TRP A 148 2.73 4.40 -3.78
C TRP A 148 3.68 4.12 -2.64
N ARG A 149 4.83 4.78 -2.67
CA ARG A 149 5.86 4.65 -1.64
C ARG A 149 6.09 5.99 -0.98
N TYR A 150 5.77 6.08 0.31
CA TYR A 150 6.05 7.25 1.14
C TYR A 150 7.38 7.07 1.85
N ASP A 151 8.33 7.97 1.62
CA ASP A 151 9.70 7.88 2.15
C ASP A 151 9.95 8.77 3.40
N GLY A 152 8.88 9.30 4.00
CA GLY A 152 8.94 10.24 5.12
C GLY A 152 8.84 11.71 4.70
N GLU A 153 9.06 12.03 3.43
CA GLU A 153 9.00 13.38 2.89
C GLU A 153 7.91 13.51 1.81
N ARG A 154 7.86 12.56 0.88
CA ARG A 154 6.95 12.60 -0.27
C ARG A 154 6.43 11.22 -0.65
N VAL A 155 5.33 11.20 -1.39
CA VAL A 155 4.81 9.99 -2.01
C VAL A 155 5.31 9.87 -3.45
N ARG A 156 6.06 8.82 -3.71
CA ARG A 156 6.47 8.44 -5.07
C ARG A 156 5.43 7.50 -5.65
N MET A 157 4.82 7.89 -6.77
CA MET A 157 3.91 7.05 -7.53
C MET A 157 4.71 6.27 -8.57
N LEU A 158 4.75 4.96 -8.44
CA LEU A 158 5.56 4.05 -9.24
C LEU A 158 4.64 3.18 -10.09
N ALA A 159 4.77 3.25 -11.42
CA ALA A 159 3.99 2.44 -12.36
C ALA A 159 4.82 1.30 -12.92
N LEU A 160 4.24 0.12 -13.03
CA LEU A 160 4.88 -1.07 -13.61
C LEU A 160 5.12 -0.86 -15.11
N ALA A 161 6.36 -1.05 -15.54
CA ALA A 161 6.81 -0.97 -16.93
C ALA A 161 7.69 -2.20 -17.24
N GLY A 162 7.08 -3.20 -17.85
CA GLY A 162 7.75 -4.51 -18.02
C GLY A 162 7.88 -5.23 -16.69
N ASP A 163 9.10 -5.45 -16.24
CA ASP A 163 9.46 -6.15 -15.00
C ASP A 163 9.98 -5.22 -13.88
N SER A 164 9.88 -3.91 -14.09
CA SER A 164 10.38 -2.89 -13.16
C SER A 164 9.41 -1.73 -13.03
N TYR A 165 9.64 -0.86 -12.03
CA TYR A 165 8.82 0.32 -11.81
C TYR A 165 9.49 1.58 -12.30
N VAL A 166 8.68 2.47 -12.88
CA VAL A 166 9.08 3.84 -13.26
C VAL A 166 8.24 4.86 -12.50
N GLU A 167 8.87 5.92 -12.03
CA GLU A 167 8.18 7.00 -11.33
C GLU A 167 7.29 7.79 -12.29
N ARG A 168 6.07 8.10 -11.86
CA ARG A 168 5.09 8.89 -12.58
C ARG A 168 4.61 10.05 -11.70
N GLU A 169 4.28 11.15 -12.34
CA GLU A 169 3.64 12.29 -11.65
C GLU A 169 2.15 12.05 -11.38
N GLN A 170 1.53 11.14 -12.11
CA GLN A 170 0.08 10.90 -12.12
C GLN A 170 -0.21 9.44 -11.79
N SER A 171 -1.18 9.23 -10.90
CA SER A 171 -1.64 7.91 -10.50
C SER A 171 -2.35 7.17 -11.65
N LEU A 172 -2.12 5.86 -11.73
CA LEU A 172 -2.90 4.96 -12.59
C LEU A 172 -4.25 4.62 -11.96
N ALA A 173 -4.25 4.36 -10.64
CA ALA A 173 -5.47 4.01 -9.91
C ALA A 173 -6.44 5.20 -9.82
N PHE A 174 -5.91 6.42 -9.68
CA PHE A 174 -6.66 7.68 -9.57
C PHE A 174 -6.15 8.72 -10.57
N PRO A 175 -6.51 8.64 -11.87
CA PRO A 175 -5.87 9.43 -12.93
C PRO A 175 -5.95 10.96 -12.78
N ALA A 176 -6.88 11.49 -11.99
CA ALA A 176 -6.95 12.93 -11.68
C ALA A 176 -5.96 13.35 -10.58
N LEU A 177 -5.32 12.40 -9.89
CA LEU A 177 -4.38 12.67 -8.80
C LEU A 177 -2.95 12.76 -9.33
N ARG A 178 -2.24 13.82 -8.94
CA ARG A 178 -0.80 13.96 -9.12
C ARG A 178 -0.08 13.82 -7.78
N SER A 179 1.16 13.32 -7.79
CA SER A 179 1.98 13.20 -6.58
C SER A 179 2.12 14.52 -5.84
N ALA A 180 2.33 15.65 -6.55
CA ALA A 180 2.40 16.97 -5.94
C ALA A 180 1.15 17.35 -5.13
N HIS A 181 -0.06 17.02 -5.60
CA HIS A 181 -1.28 17.27 -4.83
C HIS A 181 -1.33 16.45 -3.54
N LEU A 182 -0.88 15.20 -3.62
CA LEU A 182 -0.84 14.34 -2.44
C LEU A 182 0.17 14.86 -1.43
N ASP A 183 1.36 15.26 -1.86
CA ASP A 183 2.39 15.84 -0.99
C ASP A 183 1.92 17.13 -0.31
N GLU A 184 1.26 18.05 -1.05
CA GLU A 184 0.69 19.28 -0.50
C GLU A 184 -0.38 18.98 0.57
N LEU A 185 -1.28 18.02 0.30
CA LEU A 185 -2.35 17.64 1.22
C LEU A 185 -1.81 16.91 2.44
N LEU A 186 -0.78 16.07 2.30
CA LEU A 186 -0.10 15.44 3.42
C LEU A 186 0.64 16.47 4.29
N ALA A 187 1.34 17.42 3.69
CA ALA A 187 1.96 18.52 4.43
C ALA A 187 0.94 19.34 5.23
N ALA A 188 -0.24 19.60 4.67
CA ALA A 188 -1.33 20.28 5.35
C ALA A 188 -1.84 19.50 6.58
N SER A 189 -1.74 18.18 6.59
CA SER A 189 -2.15 17.35 7.73
C SER A 189 -1.37 17.65 9.01
N GLN A 190 -0.13 18.12 8.89
CA GLN A 190 0.72 18.50 10.02
C GLN A 190 0.32 19.85 10.64
N GLN A 191 -0.48 20.64 9.93
CA GLN A 191 -0.84 22.02 10.30
C GLN A 191 -2.23 22.11 10.93
N MET A 192 -3.01 21.04 10.93
CA MET A 192 -4.41 21.09 11.39
C MET A 192 -4.87 19.74 12.00
N PRO A 193 -5.89 19.74 12.86
CA PRO A 193 -6.48 18.51 13.38
C PRO A 193 -7.02 17.60 12.27
N ARG A 194 -6.96 16.28 12.46
CA ARG A 194 -7.36 15.24 11.50
C ARG A 194 -8.73 15.53 10.85
N THR A 195 -9.74 15.85 11.64
CA THR A 195 -11.09 16.12 11.12
C THR A 195 -11.18 17.39 10.26
N ALA A 196 -10.37 18.39 10.54
CA ALA A 196 -10.26 19.59 9.70
C ALA A 196 -9.56 19.27 8.39
N TRP A 197 -8.50 18.49 8.45
CA TRP A 197 -7.77 18.02 7.29
C TRP A 197 -8.64 17.17 6.36
N LEU A 198 -9.44 16.23 6.88
CA LEU A 198 -10.37 15.43 6.06
C LEU A 198 -11.39 16.30 5.32
N ARG A 199 -11.88 17.37 5.96
CA ARG A 199 -12.76 18.36 5.29
C ARG A 199 -12.02 19.12 4.20
N HIS A 200 -10.76 19.46 4.43
CA HIS A 200 -9.90 20.13 3.45
C HIS A 200 -9.66 19.24 2.23
N VAL A 201 -9.28 17.98 2.42
CA VAL A 201 -9.13 16.98 1.34
C VAL A 201 -10.45 16.82 0.57
N ARG A 202 -11.57 16.73 1.27
CA ARG A 202 -12.90 16.62 0.63
C ARG A 202 -13.22 17.83 -0.25
N ALA A 203 -12.98 19.04 0.26
CA ALA A 203 -13.22 20.27 -0.51
C ALA A 203 -12.34 20.32 -1.76
N TRP A 204 -11.07 19.93 -1.62
CA TRP A 204 -10.16 19.81 -2.76
C TRP A 204 -10.65 18.77 -3.78
N ALA A 205 -11.04 17.57 -3.35
CA ALA A 205 -11.56 16.52 -4.23
C ALA A 205 -12.80 16.97 -5.01
N GLN A 206 -13.73 17.68 -4.35
CA GLN A 206 -14.92 18.24 -5.00
C GLN A 206 -14.58 19.29 -6.07
N ALA A 207 -13.55 20.11 -5.82
CA ALA A 207 -13.10 21.15 -6.76
C ALA A 207 -12.30 20.56 -7.94
N SER A 208 -11.68 19.40 -7.76
CA SER A 208 -10.85 18.70 -8.76
C SER A 208 -11.51 17.45 -9.34
N THR A 209 -12.83 17.36 -9.29
CA THR A 209 -13.56 16.20 -9.84
C THR A 209 -13.17 15.96 -11.29
N PRO A 210 -12.71 14.73 -11.65
CA PRO A 210 -12.38 14.39 -13.02
C PRO A 210 -13.57 14.62 -13.97
N LYS A 211 -13.30 15.17 -15.14
CA LYS A 211 -14.33 15.20 -16.17
C LYS A 211 -14.57 13.78 -16.67
N ALA A 212 -15.81 13.49 -17.10
CA ALA A 212 -16.18 12.15 -17.58
C ALA A 212 -15.31 11.64 -18.75
N SER A 213 -14.56 12.53 -19.42
CA SER A 213 -13.56 12.21 -20.44
C SER A 213 -12.22 11.67 -19.90
N ASP A 214 -11.96 11.82 -18.60
CA ASP A 214 -10.66 11.51 -17.98
C ASP A 214 -10.68 10.13 -17.27
N VAL A 215 -11.84 9.46 -17.33
CA VAL A 215 -12.09 8.14 -16.72
C VAL A 215 -12.40 7.14 -17.83
N GLN A 216 -11.41 6.80 -18.64
CA GLN A 216 -11.48 5.69 -19.60
C GLN A 216 -10.29 4.76 -19.44
#